data_30ddcf50806990286cfe39d19b96db70
#
_entry.id   30ddcf50806990286cfe39d19b96db70
#
_cell.length_a   1.000
_cell.length_b   1.000
_cell.length_c   1.000
_cell.angle_alpha   90.00
_cell.angle_beta   90.00
_cell.angle_gamma   90.00
#
_symmetry.space_group_name_H-M   'P 1'
#
loop_
_entity.id
_entity.type
_entity.pdbx_description
1 polymer ?
#
loop_
_entity_poly.entity_id
_entity_poly.type
_entity_poly.pdbx_seq_one_letter_code
_entity_poly.pdbx_strand_id
1 'polypeptide(L)'
;MKTIRQLLGEIPRTPLAVKPGDSVLAALETMAKHDVGALLVMDGDRLAGIFSERDYARKIILHGKSSKDTLVSEIMTAKVCYAEPGQTVDEAMALMTEKRVRHLPVLEGGGKVIGVVSIGDLVKETISHQAFVIQQMEHYIAS
;
A
#
# COMPACT_ATOMS: atom_id res chain seq x y z
N MET A 1 9.93 18.17 2.23
CA MET A 1 9.17 17.03 1.73
C MET A 1 8.18 16.54 2.78
N LYS A 2 7.04 16.05 2.37
CA LYS A 2 6.00 15.60 3.29
C LYS A 2 6.38 14.33 4.04
N THR A 3 5.83 14.20 5.23
CA THR A 3 5.85 12.93 5.96
C THR A 3 4.71 12.04 5.47
N ILE A 4 4.79 10.77 5.78
CA ILE A 4 3.72 9.82 5.44
C ILE A 4 2.41 10.21 6.13
N ARG A 5 2.46 10.72 7.37
CA ARG A 5 1.26 11.21 8.06
C ARG A 5 0.58 12.33 7.28
N GLN A 6 1.35 13.30 6.79
CA GLN A 6 0.82 14.40 6.01
C GLN A 6 0.21 13.92 4.69
N LEU A 7 0.89 12.98 4.02
CA LEU A 7 0.39 12.41 2.78
C LEU A 7 -0.92 11.67 2.98
N LEU A 8 -1.05 10.87 4.04
CA LEU A 8 -2.29 10.16 4.35
C LEU A 8 -3.47 11.10 4.55
N GLY A 9 -3.23 12.27 5.13
CA GLY A 9 -4.27 13.28 5.32
C GLY A 9 -4.81 13.84 4.00
N GLU A 10 -4.08 13.69 2.91
CA GLU A 10 -4.47 14.17 1.59
C GLU A 10 -5.07 13.08 0.70
N ILE A 11 -4.98 11.82 1.10
CA ILE A 11 -5.53 10.69 0.34
C ILE A 11 -6.97 10.48 0.76
N PRO A 12 -7.96 10.74 -0.13
CA PRO A 12 -9.36 10.69 0.24
C PRO A 12 -9.95 9.28 0.14
N ARG A 13 -9.27 8.30 0.73
CA ARG A 13 -9.77 6.93 0.72
C ARG A 13 -9.49 6.23 2.04
N THR A 14 -10.40 5.32 2.40
CA THR A 14 -10.24 4.44 3.56
C THR A 14 -9.51 3.18 3.09
N PRO A 15 -8.54 2.67 3.85
CA PRO A 15 -7.90 1.42 3.51
C PRO A 15 -8.92 0.29 3.44
N LEU A 16 -8.83 -0.54 2.39
CA LEU A 16 -9.70 -1.68 2.20
C LEU A 16 -9.07 -2.92 2.82
N ALA A 17 -9.88 -3.72 3.47
CA ALA A 17 -9.41 -4.92 4.15
C ALA A 17 -10.32 -6.11 3.88
N VAL A 18 -9.72 -7.28 3.96
CA VAL A 18 -10.42 -8.57 3.95
C VAL A 18 -9.98 -9.36 5.18
N LYS A 19 -10.67 -10.45 5.46
CA LYS A 19 -10.34 -11.33 6.59
C LYS A 19 -9.50 -12.52 6.11
N PRO A 20 -8.68 -13.11 6.98
CA PRO A 20 -7.89 -14.30 6.60
C PRO A 20 -8.74 -15.47 6.09
N GLY A 21 -9.96 -15.61 6.62
CA GLY A 21 -10.88 -16.67 6.24
C GLY A 21 -11.71 -16.40 4.99
N ASP A 22 -11.58 -15.22 4.38
CA ASP A 22 -12.26 -14.92 3.12
C ASP A 22 -11.61 -15.69 1.98
N SER A 23 -12.41 -16.01 0.94
CA SER A 23 -11.86 -16.66 -0.24
C SER A 23 -11.04 -15.67 -1.08
N VAL A 24 -10.09 -16.21 -1.81
CA VAL A 24 -9.32 -15.41 -2.76
C VAL A 24 -10.24 -14.75 -3.79
N LEU A 25 -11.29 -15.48 -4.22
CA LEU A 25 -12.26 -14.92 -5.17
C LEU A 25 -12.94 -13.67 -4.60
N ALA A 26 -13.38 -13.72 -3.33
CA ALA A 26 -14.01 -12.56 -2.68
C ALA A 26 -13.05 -11.37 -2.60
N ALA A 27 -11.78 -11.63 -2.31
CA ALA A 27 -10.75 -10.58 -2.28
C ALA A 27 -10.55 -9.97 -3.67
N LEU A 28 -10.49 -10.78 -4.72
CA LEU A 28 -10.37 -10.29 -6.10
C LEU A 28 -11.57 -9.45 -6.52
N GLU A 29 -12.78 -9.85 -6.12
CA GLU A 29 -13.99 -9.07 -6.39
C GLU A 29 -13.93 -7.70 -5.72
N THR A 30 -13.44 -7.65 -4.47
CA THR A 30 -13.26 -6.39 -3.75
C THR A 30 -12.23 -5.49 -4.45
N MET A 31 -11.12 -6.07 -4.89
CA MET A 31 -10.09 -5.32 -5.61
C MET A 31 -10.62 -4.75 -6.92
N ALA A 32 -11.36 -5.54 -7.67
CA ALA A 32 -11.97 -5.10 -8.93
C ALA A 32 -13.00 -3.99 -8.71
N LYS A 33 -13.85 -4.15 -7.71
CA LYS A 33 -14.90 -3.17 -7.40
C LYS A 33 -14.33 -1.80 -7.03
N HIS A 34 -13.22 -1.77 -6.31
CA HIS A 34 -12.60 -0.55 -5.82
C HIS A 34 -11.38 -0.11 -6.62
N ASP A 35 -11.03 -0.85 -7.66
CA ASP A 35 -9.88 -0.58 -8.54
C ASP A 35 -8.59 -0.38 -7.75
N VAL A 36 -8.28 -1.34 -6.88
CA VAL A 36 -7.05 -1.35 -6.08
C VAL A 36 -6.25 -2.61 -6.35
N GLY A 37 -4.93 -2.53 -6.21
CA GLY A 37 -4.01 -3.63 -6.49
C GLY A 37 -3.60 -4.44 -5.26
N ALA A 38 -4.05 -4.05 -4.07
CA ALA A 38 -3.75 -4.76 -2.83
C ALA A 38 -4.80 -4.48 -1.77
N LEU A 39 -4.94 -5.42 -0.84
CA LEU A 39 -5.85 -5.32 0.30
C LEU A 39 -5.09 -5.66 1.57
N LEU A 40 -5.46 -5.00 2.66
CA LEU A 40 -5.02 -5.42 3.99
C LEU A 40 -5.76 -6.69 4.37
N VAL A 41 -5.07 -7.59 5.06
CA VAL A 41 -5.71 -8.77 5.65
C VAL A 41 -5.72 -8.54 7.15
N MET A 42 -6.91 -8.28 7.69
CA MET A 42 -7.10 -7.93 9.09
C MET A 42 -7.77 -9.05 9.85
N ASP A 43 -7.20 -9.41 10.99
CA ASP A 43 -7.79 -10.35 11.93
C ASP A 43 -8.19 -9.52 13.16
N GLY A 44 -9.44 -9.07 13.16
CA GLY A 44 -9.88 -8.07 14.13
C GLY A 44 -9.11 -6.76 13.94
N ASP A 45 -8.46 -6.29 14.99
CA ASP A 45 -7.66 -5.06 14.93
C ASP A 45 -6.20 -5.32 14.54
N ARG A 46 -5.83 -6.57 14.33
CA ARG A 46 -4.46 -6.97 14.02
C ARG A 46 -4.25 -7.14 12.52
N LEU A 47 -3.19 -6.55 12.00
CA LEU A 47 -2.78 -6.77 10.63
C LEU A 47 -2.15 -8.16 10.50
N ALA A 48 -2.84 -9.07 9.80
CA ALA A 48 -2.37 -10.43 9.57
C ALA A 48 -1.47 -10.53 8.35
N GLY A 49 -1.70 -9.69 7.35
CA GLY A 49 -0.91 -9.74 6.12
C GLY A 49 -1.41 -8.75 5.08
N ILE A 50 -0.86 -8.88 3.89
CA ILE A 50 -1.28 -8.15 2.69
C ILE A 50 -1.56 -9.17 1.59
N PHE A 51 -2.64 -8.94 0.84
CA PHE A 51 -2.97 -9.69 -0.37
C PHE A 51 -2.90 -8.76 -1.56
N SER A 52 -2.10 -9.12 -2.58
CA SER A 52 -1.90 -8.30 -3.77
C SER A 52 -2.15 -9.09 -5.05
N GLU A 53 -2.30 -8.36 -6.17
CA GLU A 53 -2.38 -8.97 -7.49
C GLU A 53 -1.16 -9.86 -7.78
N ARG A 54 0.00 -9.49 -7.27
CA ARG A 54 1.23 -10.26 -7.40
C ARG A 54 1.10 -11.61 -6.69
N ASP A 55 0.53 -11.62 -5.47
CA ASP A 55 0.28 -12.87 -4.75
C ASP A 55 -0.66 -13.77 -5.54
N TYR A 56 -1.72 -13.19 -6.12
CA TYR A 56 -2.67 -13.92 -6.95
C TYR A 56 -1.96 -14.56 -8.14
N ALA A 57 -1.21 -13.78 -8.91
CA ALA A 57 -0.54 -14.28 -10.10
C ALA A 57 0.49 -15.36 -9.77
N ARG A 58 1.26 -15.18 -8.72
CA ARG A 58 2.36 -16.09 -8.37
C ARG A 58 1.91 -17.33 -7.62
N LYS A 59 0.91 -17.20 -6.75
CA LYS A 59 0.53 -18.28 -5.83
C LYS A 59 -0.76 -19.00 -6.22
N ILE A 60 -1.63 -18.36 -7.00
CA ILE A 60 -2.87 -18.98 -7.47
C ILE A 60 -2.74 -19.46 -8.90
N ILE A 61 -2.47 -18.58 -9.84
CA ILE A 61 -2.44 -18.93 -11.26
C ILE A 61 -1.30 -19.91 -11.57
N LEU A 62 -0.08 -19.59 -11.13
CA LEU A 62 1.09 -20.42 -11.44
C LEU A 62 1.06 -21.79 -10.76
N HIS A 63 0.34 -21.93 -9.66
CA HIS A 63 0.23 -23.20 -8.94
C HIS A 63 -1.09 -23.95 -9.23
N GLY A 64 -1.90 -23.44 -10.15
CA GLY A 64 -3.14 -24.12 -10.56
C GLY A 64 -4.20 -24.20 -9.46
N LYS A 65 -4.15 -23.29 -8.47
CA LYS A 65 -5.12 -23.27 -7.39
C LYS A 65 -6.42 -22.60 -7.80
N SER A 66 -7.52 -22.98 -7.13
CA SER A 66 -8.84 -22.38 -7.36
C SER A 66 -9.04 -21.16 -6.44
N SER A 67 -9.42 -20.02 -7.03
CA SER A 67 -9.74 -18.82 -6.25
C SER A 67 -10.93 -19.02 -5.32
N LYS A 68 -11.88 -19.87 -5.70
CA LYS A 68 -13.06 -20.17 -4.89
C LYS A 68 -12.75 -21.03 -3.67
N ASP A 69 -11.78 -21.92 -3.80
CA ASP A 69 -11.48 -22.92 -2.77
C ASP A 69 -10.22 -22.60 -1.96
N THR A 70 -9.58 -21.47 -2.23
CA THR A 70 -8.37 -21.05 -1.52
C THR A 70 -8.71 -19.85 -0.62
N LEU A 71 -8.25 -19.91 0.63
CA LEU A 71 -8.43 -18.81 1.58
C LEU A 71 -7.33 -17.77 1.40
N VAL A 72 -7.65 -16.52 1.68
CA VAL A 72 -6.68 -15.42 1.65
C VAL A 72 -5.49 -15.72 2.54
N SER A 73 -5.70 -16.31 3.73
CA SER A 73 -4.63 -16.66 4.65
C SER A 73 -3.60 -17.62 4.07
N GLU A 74 -3.99 -18.44 3.10
CA GLU A 74 -3.08 -19.42 2.49
C GLU A 74 -2.07 -18.78 1.54
N ILE A 75 -2.40 -17.63 0.96
CA ILE A 75 -1.58 -17.00 -0.07
C ILE A 75 -1.14 -15.57 0.23
N MET A 76 -1.65 -14.96 1.28
CA MET A 76 -1.25 -13.61 1.67
C MET A 76 0.23 -13.56 2.02
N THR A 77 0.83 -12.38 1.91
CA THR A 77 2.15 -12.12 2.45
C THR A 77 1.99 -11.78 3.93
N ALA A 78 2.42 -12.69 4.81
CA ALA A 78 2.27 -12.53 6.25
C ALA A 78 3.37 -11.67 6.89
N LYS A 79 4.56 -11.71 6.32
CA LYS A 79 5.68 -10.90 6.78
C LYS A 79 5.62 -9.53 6.10
N VAL A 80 4.85 -8.63 6.67
CA VAL A 80 4.51 -7.36 6.05
C VAL A 80 5.58 -6.32 6.32
N CYS A 81 6.04 -5.68 5.24
CA CYS A 81 6.86 -4.48 5.30
C CYS A 81 5.92 -3.28 5.47
N TYR A 82 6.21 -2.39 6.39
CA TYR A 82 5.35 -1.26 6.71
C TYR A 82 6.12 0.04 6.84
N ALA A 83 5.40 1.16 6.72
CA ALA A 83 5.94 2.49 6.96
C ALA A 83 5.41 3.04 8.28
N GLU A 84 6.16 3.99 8.85
CA GLU A 84 5.75 4.70 10.05
C GLU A 84 5.32 6.13 9.68
N PRO A 85 4.38 6.73 10.44
CA PRO A 85 3.84 8.05 10.07
C PRO A 85 4.88 9.17 10.01
N GLY A 86 5.94 9.07 10.81
CA GLY A 86 6.98 10.09 10.86
C GLY A 86 8.01 9.98 9.75
N GLN A 87 8.00 8.90 8.99
CA GLN A 87 8.92 8.74 7.87
C GLN A 87 8.56 9.67 6.72
N THR A 88 9.56 10.03 5.93
CA THR A 88 9.36 10.86 4.74
C THR A 88 8.91 10.02 3.55
N VAL A 89 8.38 10.70 2.54
CA VAL A 89 8.03 10.06 1.27
C VAL A 89 9.25 9.38 0.65
N ASP A 90 10.44 10.02 0.71
CA ASP A 90 11.68 9.43 0.19
C ASP A 90 12.06 8.13 0.92
N GLU A 91 11.92 8.11 2.23
CA GLU A 91 12.22 6.91 3.02
C GLU A 91 11.28 5.77 2.66
N ALA A 92 9.99 6.07 2.47
CA ALA A 92 9.01 5.06 2.06
C ALA A 92 9.30 4.53 0.65
N MET A 93 9.68 5.40 -0.29
CA MET A 93 10.05 4.99 -1.64
C MET A 93 11.29 4.08 -1.62
N ALA A 94 12.29 4.43 -0.83
CA ALA A 94 13.48 3.60 -0.67
C ALA A 94 13.13 2.21 -0.11
N LEU A 95 12.22 2.16 0.84
CA LEU A 95 11.75 0.91 1.42
C LEU A 95 11.01 0.05 0.39
N MET A 96 10.14 0.65 -0.41
CA MET A 96 9.44 -0.06 -1.49
C MET A 96 10.40 -0.63 -2.51
N THR A 97 11.43 0.14 -2.87
CA THR A 97 12.45 -0.28 -3.83
C THR A 97 13.26 -1.44 -3.27
N GLU A 98 13.72 -1.33 -2.03
CA GLU A 98 14.52 -2.37 -1.38
C GLU A 98 13.74 -3.68 -1.25
N LYS A 99 12.50 -3.60 -0.81
CA LYS A 99 11.64 -4.77 -0.56
C LYS A 99 10.87 -5.23 -1.78
N ARG A 100 10.94 -4.49 -2.88
CA ARG A 100 10.23 -4.79 -4.13
C ARG A 100 8.71 -4.93 -3.91
N VAL A 101 8.16 -4.02 -3.14
CA VAL A 101 6.72 -3.94 -2.89
C VAL A 101 6.18 -2.61 -3.41
N ARG A 102 4.91 -2.56 -3.74
CA ARG A 102 4.26 -1.37 -4.29
C ARG A 102 3.21 -0.78 -3.35
N HIS A 103 3.01 -1.39 -2.21
CA HIS A 103 2.04 -0.95 -1.21
C HIS A 103 2.67 -1.14 0.16
N LEU A 104 2.52 -0.14 1.03
CA LEU A 104 2.97 -0.21 2.41
C LEU A 104 1.82 0.15 3.33
N PRO A 105 1.43 -0.74 4.23
CA PRO A 105 0.59 -0.33 5.35
C PRO A 105 1.36 0.67 6.19
N VAL A 106 0.66 1.62 6.77
CA VAL A 106 1.25 2.60 7.69
C VAL A 106 0.79 2.24 9.08
N LEU A 107 1.74 1.92 9.94
CA LEU A 107 1.47 1.49 11.31
C LEU A 107 1.94 2.55 12.30
N GLU A 108 1.12 2.81 13.29
CA GLU A 108 1.41 3.73 14.38
C GLU A 108 1.56 2.93 15.67
N GLY A 109 2.22 3.47 16.68
CA GLY A 109 2.55 2.81 17.93
C GLY A 109 1.72 1.60 18.32
N GLY A 110 2.34 0.49 18.66
CA GLY A 110 1.64 -0.74 19.00
C GLY A 110 1.09 -1.53 17.83
N GLY A 111 1.34 -1.11 16.60
CA GLY A 111 0.93 -1.85 15.41
C GLY A 111 -0.44 -1.47 14.87
N LYS A 112 -0.99 -0.33 15.25
CA LYS A 112 -2.27 0.14 14.73
C LYS A 112 -2.13 0.62 13.29
N VAL A 113 -2.93 0.06 12.37
CA VAL A 113 -2.97 0.48 10.97
C VAL A 113 -3.73 1.79 10.86
N ILE A 114 -3.08 2.82 10.29
CA ILE A 114 -3.71 4.12 10.05
C ILE A 114 -3.91 4.43 8.57
N GLY A 115 -3.40 3.60 7.70
CA GLY A 115 -3.59 3.79 6.26
C GLY A 115 -2.72 2.85 5.44
N VAL A 116 -2.78 3.05 4.13
CA VAL A 116 -1.94 2.35 3.16
C VAL A 116 -1.48 3.38 2.14
N VAL A 117 -0.20 3.35 1.79
CA VAL A 117 0.33 4.16 0.70
C VAL A 117 0.78 3.23 -0.44
N SER A 118 0.52 3.66 -1.67
CA SER A 118 0.96 2.95 -2.87
C SER A 118 2.15 3.66 -3.50
N ILE A 119 2.88 2.96 -4.37
CA ILE A 119 3.96 3.60 -5.13
C ILE A 119 3.42 4.78 -5.94
N GLY A 120 2.20 4.68 -6.46
CA GLY A 120 1.57 5.78 -7.19
C GLY A 120 1.38 7.03 -6.33
N ASP A 121 0.98 6.86 -5.07
CA ASP A 121 0.82 7.97 -4.13
C ASP A 121 2.16 8.69 -3.90
N LEU A 122 3.23 7.91 -3.72
CA LEU A 122 4.56 8.45 -3.44
C LEU A 122 5.17 9.14 -4.65
N VAL A 123 5.01 8.55 -5.83
CA VAL A 123 5.51 9.14 -7.08
C VAL A 123 4.79 10.46 -7.37
N LYS A 124 3.47 10.48 -7.20
CA LYS A 124 2.67 11.70 -7.41
C LYS A 124 3.14 12.83 -6.49
N GLU A 125 3.39 12.52 -5.22
CA GLU A 125 3.89 13.51 -4.27
C GLU A 125 5.29 13.99 -4.64
N THR A 126 6.16 13.08 -5.07
CA THR A 126 7.53 13.43 -5.48
C THR A 126 7.50 14.37 -6.68
N ILE A 127 6.67 14.09 -7.68
CA ILE A 127 6.53 14.96 -8.86
C ILE A 127 6.01 16.33 -8.44
N SER A 128 5.00 16.40 -7.59
CA SER A 128 4.45 17.67 -7.10
C SER A 128 5.48 18.48 -6.35
N HIS A 129 6.29 17.83 -5.52
CA HIS A 129 7.35 18.48 -4.76
C HIS A 129 8.42 19.04 -5.69
N GLN A 130 8.86 18.27 -6.68
CA GLN A 130 9.86 18.71 -7.67
C GLN A 130 9.33 19.89 -8.49
N ALA A 131 8.09 19.86 -8.90
CA ALA A 131 7.47 20.96 -9.63
C ALA A 131 7.44 22.25 -8.80
N PHE A 132 7.13 22.14 -7.50
CA PHE A 132 7.16 23.27 -6.58
C PHE A 132 8.56 23.85 -6.46
N VAL A 133 9.58 23.01 -6.28
CA VAL A 133 10.99 23.46 -6.17
C VAL A 133 11.43 24.18 -7.44
N ILE A 134 11.12 23.62 -8.61
CA ILE A 134 11.46 24.25 -9.89
C ILE A 134 10.79 25.63 -10.00
N GLN A 135 9.53 25.73 -9.66
CA GLN A 135 8.78 26.99 -9.69
C GLN A 135 9.41 28.04 -8.77
N GLN A 136 9.85 27.65 -7.58
CA GLN A 136 10.53 28.56 -6.66
C GLN A 136 11.88 29.02 -7.23
N MET A 137 12.62 28.14 -7.88
CA MET A 137 13.89 28.48 -8.51
C MET A 137 13.68 29.45 -9.67
N GLU A 138 12.68 29.23 -10.50
CA GLU A 138 12.32 30.14 -11.59
C GLU A 138 11.97 31.54 -11.07
N HIS A 139 11.18 31.59 -10.01
CA HIS A 139 10.80 32.86 -9.37
C HIS A 139 12.05 33.60 -8.85
N TYR A 140 12.97 32.87 -8.23
CA TYR A 140 14.18 33.44 -7.67
C TYR A 140 15.07 34.04 -8.78
N ILE A 141 15.22 33.33 -9.90
CA ILE A 141 16.03 33.80 -11.04
C ILE A 141 15.41 35.01 -11.71
N ALA A 142 14.07 35.03 -11.82
CA ALA A 142 13.34 36.12 -12.46
C ALA A 142 13.31 37.42 -11.65
N SER A 143 13.48 37.31 -10.34
CA SER A 143 13.45 38.49 -9.46
C SER A 143 14.86 39.11 -9.28
#